data_dd661669289c71c36695c1b1ceb77346
#
_entry.id   dd661669289c71c36695c1b1ceb77346
#
_cell.length_a   1.000
_cell.length_b   1.000
_cell.length_c   1.000
_cell.angle_alpha   90.00
_cell.angle_beta   90.00
_cell.angle_gamma   90.00
#
_symmetry.space_group_name_H-M   'P 1'
#
loop_
_entity.id
_entity.type
_entity.pdbx_description
1 polymer ?
#
loop_
_entity_poly.entity_id
_entity_poly.type
_entity_poly.pdbx_seq_one_letter_code
_entity_poly.pdbx_strand_id
1 'polypeptide(L)'
;ATQDSFLSVVLKYRCQILFTTRSNLNEYCTFQLKEIQDINILFQLTSAFYSEADKYRSTVEKIIETVHYHTFAVELAAKLLENGISTPGQLLAKLQEERASRDNEDKIKIIKDGQSSKATYYSHIHTLFSLYALSRKQQDIMCNLCFLPYTGISARIFAKWLELPTLNEINDLIETGFVQTTTRHTISLHPMIKEIALSETKPSVSSCHILLDSLQKICLMHGMEVAYYKKLFQTIGNIIELIEKDDIPKYLLFLENAFPYMDNYNHHKGMNGIIQELTGLLKTKNIGTDSDRALLLDFQATLETKPEKAIKLEKDALAQIETITADNARLVSNLHANLGGLYRMNGHPDLAREHM
;
A
#
# COMPACT_ATOMS: atom_id res chain seq x y z
N ALA A 1 9.93 -6.33 18.48
CA ALA A 1 10.91 -7.20 17.79
C ALA A 1 11.16 -8.48 18.60
N THR A 2 11.25 -8.41 19.92
CA THR A 2 11.48 -9.57 20.80
C THR A 2 10.31 -10.55 20.91
N GLN A 3 9.14 -10.19 20.40
CA GLN A 3 7.93 -11.03 20.37
C GLN A 3 7.69 -11.70 18.99
N ASP A 4 8.57 -11.48 18.01
CA ASP A 4 8.46 -12.14 16.72
C ASP A 4 8.94 -13.59 16.81
N SER A 5 8.01 -14.51 16.56
CA SER A 5 8.28 -15.95 16.60
C SER A 5 9.37 -16.38 15.61
N PHE A 6 9.45 -15.73 14.44
CA PHE A 6 10.45 -15.99 13.42
C PHE A 6 11.85 -15.60 13.94
N LEU A 7 12.00 -14.42 14.54
CA LEU A 7 13.26 -13.96 15.09
C LEU A 7 13.77 -14.90 16.20
N SER A 8 12.86 -15.38 17.06
CA SER A 8 13.18 -16.33 18.13
C SER A 8 13.69 -17.68 17.62
N VAL A 9 13.25 -18.12 16.44
CA VAL A 9 13.73 -19.34 15.78
C VAL A 9 15.09 -19.08 15.13
N VAL A 10 15.23 -17.97 14.39
CA VAL A 10 16.47 -17.64 13.67
C VAL A 10 17.66 -17.44 14.64
N LEU A 11 17.42 -16.85 15.80
CA LEU A 11 18.46 -16.62 16.83
C LEU A 11 18.99 -17.91 17.49
N LYS A 12 18.31 -19.05 17.30
CA LYS A 12 18.79 -20.38 17.77
C LYS A 12 19.88 -20.97 16.88
N TYR A 13 20.06 -20.45 15.66
CA TYR A 13 21.10 -20.94 14.75
C TYR A 13 22.48 -20.40 15.15
N ARG A 14 23.52 -21.26 15.07
CA ARG A 14 24.91 -20.87 15.29
C ARG A 14 25.50 -20.19 14.05
N CYS A 15 24.97 -19.03 13.69
CA CYS A 15 25.44 -18.23 12.55
C CYS A 15 25.46 -16.74 12.93
N GLN A 16 26.26 -15.97 12.20
CA GLN A 16 26.19 -14.51 12.28
C GLN A 16 24.95 -14.05 11.51
N ILE A 17 24.11 -13.27 12.17
CA ILE A 17 22.87 -12.76 11.59
C ILE A 17 22.98 -11.24 11.53
N LEU A 18 22.84 -10.69 10.33
CA LEU A 18 22.71 -9.26 10.10
C LEU A 18 21.24 -8.97 9.74
N PHE A 19 20.61 -8.08 10.47
CA PHE A 19 19.28 -7.61 10.13
C PHE A 19 19.22 -6.08 10.17
N THR A 20 18.40 -5.50 9.31
CA THR A 20 18.15 -4.06 9.28
C THR A 20 16.84 -3.77 10.00
N THR A 21 16.85 -2.75 10.84
CA THR A 21 15.67 -2.30 11.57
C THR A 21 15.69 -0.77 11.68
N ARG A 22 14.51 -0.17 11.81
CA ARG A 22 14.34 1.25 12.13
C ARG A 22 14.14 1.50 13.62
N SER A 23 13.94 0.43 14.39
CA SER A 23 13.74 0.49 15.83
C SER A 23 15.07 0.35 16.56
N ASN A 24 15.26 1.09 17.65
CA ASN A 24 16.37 0.89 18.56
C ASN A 24 16.16 -0.43 19.31
N LEU A 25 17.05 -1.38 19.08
CA LEU A 25 17.06 -2.68 19.76
C LEU A 25 18.28 -2.69 20.71
N ASN A 26 18.06 -2.27 21.96
CA ASN A 26 19.11 -2.16 22.97
C ASN A 26 19.75 -3.50 23.37
N GLU A 27 19.14 -4.61 22.99
CA GLU A 27 19.58 -5.99 23.32
C GLU A 27 20.59 -6.55 22.32
N TYR A 28 20.86 -5.85 21.20
CA TYR A 28 21.73 -6.30 20.13
C TYR A 28 22.84 -5.29 19.83
N CYS A 29 23.96 -5.80 19.28
CA CYS A 29 24.99 -4.91 18.76
C CYS A 29 24.39 -4.17 17.54
N THR A 30 24.19 -2.86 17.69
CA THR A 30 23.57 -2.02 16.67
C THR A 30 24.61 -1.11 16.02
N PHE A 31 24.60 -1.06 14.70
CA PHE A 31 25.32 -0.09 13.91
C PHE A 31 24.31 0.90 13.31
N GLN A 32 24.38 2.15 13.75
CA GLN A 32 23.50 3.19 13.24
C GLN A 32 24.06 3.76 11.92
N LEU A 33 23.36 3.53 10.82
CA LEU A 33 23.64 4.21 9.55
C LEU A 33 23.27 5.69 9.70
N LYS A 34 24.26 6.56 9.58
CA LYS A 34 24.08 8.01 9.54
C LYS A 34 23.89 8.48 8.11
N GLU A 35 23.22 9.62 7.95
CA GLU A 35 23.14 10.32 6.67
C GLU A 35 24.52 10.72 6.17
N ILE A 36 24.70 10.71 4.84
CA ILE A 36 25.94 11.18 4.20
C ILE A 36 25.99 12.71 4.36
N GLN A 37 26.97 13.21 5.11
CA GLN A 37 27.15 14.66 5.35
C GLN A 37 28.27 15.26 4.46
N ASP A 38 28.95 14.43 3.69
CA ASP A 38 30.03 14.86 2.80
C ASP A 38 29.45 15.37 1.47
N ILE A 39 29.58 16.68 1.26
CA ILE A 39 29.08 17.36 0.06
C ILE A 39 29.73 16.84 -1.22
N ASN A 40 31.00 16.40 -1.16
CA ASN A 40 31.68 15.87 -2.35
C ASN A 40 31.11 14.52 -2.78
N ILE A 41 30.75 13.67 -1.81
CA ILE A 41 30.10 12.39 -2.11
C ILE A 41 28.71 12.63 -2.71
N LEU A 42 27.94 13.57 -2.16
CA LEU A 42 26.62 13.91 -2.68
C LEU A 42 26.71 14.64 -4.02
N PHE A 43 27.74 15.43 -4.24
CA PHE A 43 28.01 16.02 -5.56
C PHE A 43 28.36 14.93 -6.61
N GLN A 44 29.16 13.94 -6.26
CA GLN A 44 29.41 12.78 -7.13
C GLN A 44 28.12 12.01 -7.45
N LEU A 45 27.25 11.84 -6.45
CA LEU A 45 25.92 11.25 -6.67
C LEU A 45 25.11 12.09 -7.66
N THR A 46 25.10 13.43 -7.50
CA THR A 46 24.42 14.33 -8.42
C THR A 46 24.99 14.21 -9.84
N SER A 47 26.31 14.19 -9.98
CA SER A 47 27.00 14.06 -11.28
C SER A 47 26.73 12.71 -11.97
N ALA A 48 26.37 11.67 -11.22
CA ALA A 48 25.97 10.39 -11.80
C ALA A 48 24.59 10.44 -12.48
N PHE A 49 23.75 11.41 -12.14
CA PHE A 49 22.40 11.56 -12.68
C PHE A 49 22.18 12.85 -13.46
N TYR A 50 23.04 13.85 -13.29
CA TYR A 50 22.96 15.13 -13.99
C TYR A 50 24.28 15.44 -14.70
N SER A 51 24.26 15.35 -16.03
CA SER A 51 25.45 15.46 -16.89
C SER A 51 26.13 16.82 -16.86
N GLU A 52 25.38 17.91 -16.60
CA GLU A 52 25.92 19.27 -16.51
C GLU A 52 26.26 19.72 -15.07
N ALA A 53 26.34 18.80 -14.10
CA ALA A 53 26.56 19.12 -12.69
C ALA A 53 27.82 20.00 -12.47
N ASP A 54 28.94 19.66 -13.11
CA ASP A 54 30.20 20.42 -12.97
C ASP A 54 30.08 21.87 -13.47
N LYS A 55 29.33 22.10 -14.55
CA LYS A 55 29.07 23.45 -15.09
C LYS A 55 28.32 24.35 -14.11
N TYR A 56 27.44 23.76 -13.30
CA TYR A 56 26.63 24.47 -12.30
C TYR A 56 27.02 24.12 -10.86
N ARG A 57 28.25 23.70 -10.62
CA ARG A 57 28.73 23.15 -9.34
C ARG A 57 28.28 23.95 -8.12
N SER A 58 28.53 25.25 -8.11
CA SER A 58 28.17 26.11 -6.96
C SER A 58 26.67 26.14 -6.67
N THR A 59 25.81 26.06 -7.71
CA THR A 59 24.37 26.02 -7.55
C THR A 59 23.90 24.65 -7.09
N VAL A 60 24.49 23.59 -7.62
CA VAL A 60 24.22 22.19 -7.22
C VAL A 60 24.60 21.97 -5.75
N GLU A 61 25.74 22.46 -5.30
CA GLU A 61 26.15 22.37 -3.89
C GLU A 61 25.14 23.08 -2.98
N LYS A 62 24.62 24.25 -3.35
CA LYS A 62 23.55 24.95 -2.63
C LYS A 62 22.22 24.17 -2.63
N ILE A 63 21.89 23.48 -3.71
CA ILE A 63 20.71 22.59 -3.74
C ILE A 63 20.90 21.46 -2.73
N ILE A 64 22.08 20.79 -2.71
CA ILE A 64 22.40 19.73 -1.75
C ILE A 64 22.26 20.22 -0.28
N GLU A 65 22.78 21.41 0.01
CA GLU A 65 22.63 22.04 1.32
C GLU A 65 21.17 22.35 1.66
N THR A 66 20.41 22.88 0.70
CA THR A 66 19.00 23.25 0.89
C THR A 66 18.14 22.02 1.20
N VAL A 67 18.39 20.89 0.55
CA VAL A 67 17.70 19.63 0.84
C VAL A 67 18.31 18.86 2.01
N HIS A 68 19.14 19.54 2.83
CA HIS A 68 19.75 19.02 4.05
C HIS A 68 20.53 17.71 3.87
N TYR A 69 21.28 17.57 2.78
CA TYR A 69 22.09 16.40 2.46
C TYR A 69 21.29 15.08 2.34
N HIS A 70 19.96 15.16 2.16
CA HIS A 70 19.11 13.99 2.05
C HIS A 70 19.34 13.30 0.71
N THR A 71 19.98 12.15 0.72
CA THR A 71 20.45 11.42 -0.47
C THR A 71 19.37 11.23 -1.53
N PHE A 72 18.17 10.83 -1.13
CA PHE A 72 17.06 10.63 -2.08
C PHE A 72 16.56 11.96 -2.69
N ALA A 73 16.51 13.04 -1.91
CA ALA A 73 16.15 14.35 -2.44
C ALA A 73 17.20 14.88 -3.43
N VAL A 74 18.48 14.63 -3.16
CA VAL A 74 19.60 14.96 -4.06
C VAL A 74 19.49 14.17 -5.37
N GLU A 75 19.22 12.87 -5.32
CA GLU A 75 19.01 12.04 -6.50
C GLU A 75 17.82 12.54 -7.32
N LEU A 76 16.70 12.81 -6.68
CA LEU A 76 15.49 13.29 -7.34
C LEU A 76 15.71 14.66 -7.99
N ALA A 77 16.38 15.58 -7.30
CA ALA A 77 16.76 16.90 -7.85
C ALA A 77 17.65 16.75 -9.10
N ALA A 78 18.67 15.86 -9.04
CA ALA A 78 19.55 15.62 -10.18
C ALA A 78 18.78 15.10 -11.41
N LYS A 79 17.87 14.15 -11.22
CA LYS A 79 17.03 13.62 -12.30
C LYS A 79 16.08 14.66 -12.90
N LEU A 80 15.50 15.54 -12.07
CA LEU A 80 14.69 16.65 -12.55
C LEU A 80 15.49 17.64 -13.41
N LEU A 81 16.74 17.90 -13.03
CA LEU A 81 17.65 18.76 -13.81
C LEU A 81 18.05 18.10 -15.13
N GLU A 82 18.39 16.80 -15.14
CA GLU A 82 18.75 16.07 -16.36
C GLU A 82 17.60 16.03 -17.36
N ASN A 83 16.39 15.81 -16.89
CA ASN A 83 15.19 15.82 -17.74
C ASN A 83 14.75 17.23 -18.20
N GLY A 84 15.50 18.28 -17.86
CA GLY A 84 15.20 19.65 -18.28
C GLY A 84 13.92 20.25 -17.73
N ILE A 85 13.36 19.65 -16.68
CA ILE A 85 12.12 20.11 -16.03
C ILE A 85 12.32 21.45 -15.33
N SER A 86 13.55 21.71 -14.86
CA SER A 86 13.93 22.97 -14.25
C SER A 86 15.42 23.25 -14.50
N THR A 87 15.79 24.53 -14.54
CA THR A 87 17.22 24.89 -14.49
C THR A 87 17.71 24.86 -13.03
N PRO A 88 19.04 24.68 -12.79
CA PRO A 88 19.58 24.66 -11.44
C PRO A 88 19.20 25.89 -10.59
N GLY A 89 19.23 27.08 -11.20
CA GLY A 89 18.84 28.33 -10.54
C GLY A 89 17.36 28.38 -10.16
N GLN A 90 16.48 27.95 -11.07
CA GLN A 90 15.03 27.89 -10.81
C GLN A 90 14.70 26.88 -9.72
N LEU A 91 15.33 25.70 -9.75
CA LEU A 91 15.14 24.67 -8.75
C LEU A 91 15.57 25.15 -7.37
N LEU A 92 16.77 25.77 -7.26
CA LEU A 92 17.26 26.33 -6.01
C LEU A 92 16.30 27.40 -5.45
N ALA A 93 15.84 28.32 -6.30
CA ALA A 93 14.91 29.39 -5.90
C ALA A 93 13.62 28.81 -5.32
N LYS A 94 13.02 27.82 -5.99
CA LYS A 94 11.78 27.17 -5.52
C LYS A 94 11.97 26.42 -4.20
N LEU A 95 13.07 25.69 -4.02
CA LEU A 95 13.37 25.02 -2.77
C LEU A 95 13.57 25.99 -1.61
N GLN A 96 14.17 27.17 -1.87
CA GLN A 96 14.37 28.23 -0.88
C GLN A 96 13.06 28.97 -0.56
N GLU A 97 12.22 29.24 -1.53
CA GLU A 97 10.91 29.86 -1.35
C GLU A 97 9.98 29.02 -0.48
N GLU A 98 9.91 27.73 -0.74
CA GLU A 98 9.15 26.77 0.08
C GLU A 98 9.66 26.72 1.53
N ARG A 99 10.97 26.79 1.73
CA ARG A 99 11.55 26.87 3.06
C ARG A 99 11.10 28.11 3.81
N ALA A 100 11.09 29.26 3.16
CA ALA A 100 10.71 30.54 3.77
C ALA A 100 9.21 30.61 4.11
N SER A 101 8.33 29.99 3.30
CA SER A 101 6.88 29.98 3.51
C SER A 101 6.46 29.06 4.67
N ARG A 102 7.25 28.02 4.98
CA ARG A 102 6.91 27.00 5.98
C ARG A 102 7.57 27.16 7.34
N ASP A 103 8.49 28.08 7.52
CA ASP A 103 8.99 28.41 8.87
C ASP A 103 7.87 28.93 9.80
N ASN A 104 6.69 29.25 9.26
CA ASN A 104 5.51 29.75 9.96
C ASN A 104 4.33 28.77 10.05
N GLU A 105 4.28 27.64 9.32
CA GLU A 105 3.12 26.75 9.35
C GLU A 105 3.49 25.25 9.36
N ASP A 106 2.87 24.55 10.29
CA ASP A 106 2.66 23.11 10.41
C ASP A 106 3.83 22.14 10.15
N LYS A 107 4.52 21.83 11.22
CA LYS A 107 5.35 20.63 11.34
C LYS A 107 4.47 19.39 11.20
N ILE A 108 4.34 18.84 10.00
CA ILE A 108 3.68 17.56 9.78
C ILE A 108 4.44 16.50 10.56
N LYS A 109 3.80 15.95 11.59
CA LYS A 109 4.30 14.79 12.33
C LYS A 109 4.17 13.56 11.45
N ILE A 110 5.25 13.11 10.86
CA ILE A 110 5.31 11.77 10.28
C ILE A 110 5.47 10.81 11.46
N ILE A 111 4.42 10.08 11.77
CA ILE A 111 4.49 8.99 12.75
C ILE A 111 4.99 7.76 12.01
N LYS A 112 6.28 7.46 12.17
CA LYS A 112 6.90 6.26 11.65
C LYS A 112 7.33 5.42 12.83
N ASP A 113 6.75 4.23 12.99
CA ASP A 113 7.08 3.27 14.06
C ASP A 113 6.99 3.85 15.50
N GLY A 114 6.02 4.74 15.75
CA GLY A 114 5.81 5.36 17.06
C GLY A 114 6.78 6.50 17.40
N GLN A 115 7.67 6.88 16.50
CA GLN A 115 8.57 8.03 16.66
C GLN A 115 8.23 9.14 15.66
N SER A 116 7.97 10.35 16.17
CA SER A 116 7.79 11.54 15.34
C SER A 116 9.14 12.04 14.85
N SER A 117 9.48 11.86 13.58
CA SER A 117 10.58 12.54 12.94
C SER A 117 10.08 13.84 12.31
N LYS A 118 10.87 14.92 12.45
CA LYS A 118 10.52 16.23 11.87
C LYS A 118 10.60 16.17 10.36
N ALA A 119 9.52 16.57 9.71
CA ALA A 119 9.26 16.44 8.28
C ALA A 119 9.95 17.48 7.38
N THR A 120 11.13 17.96 7.72
CA THR A 120 11.85 18.92 6.87
C THR A 120 12.13 18.35 5.48
N TYR A 121 12.47 17.05 5.41
CA TYR A 121 12.73 16.37 4.13
C TYR A 121 11.47 16.13 3.27
N TYR A 122 10.33 15.93 3.92
CA TYR A 122 9.06 15.71 3.20
C TYR A 122 8.69 16.90 2.32
N SER A 123 8.82 18.11 2.84
CA SER A 123 8.50 19.33 2.10
C SER A 123 9.36 19.49 0.84
N HIS A 124 10.66 19.23 0.93
CA HIS A 124 11.55 19.33 -0.23
C HIS A 124 11.24 18.27 -1.30
N ILE A 125 10.97 17.03 -0.88
CA ILE A 125 10.58 15.96 -1.80
C ILE A 125 9.22 16.24 -2.42
N HIS A 126 8.27 16.78 -1.64
CA HIS A 126 6.97 17.22 -2.15
C HIS A 126 7.12 18.33 -3.20
N THR A 127 8.00 19.33 -2.94
CA THR A 127 8.30 20.39 -3.92
C THR A 127 8.89 19.79 -5.20
N LEU A 128 9.87 18.90 -5.09
CA LEU A 128 10.47 18.21 -6.24
C LEU A 128 9.41 17.41 -7.02
N PHE A 129 8.50 16.74 -6.33
CA PHE A 129 7.40 16.01 -6.95
C PHE A 129 6.42 16.95 -7.67
N SER A 130 6.07 18.08 -7.06
CA SER A 130 5.12 19.07 -7.62
C SER A 130 5.67 19.78 -8.86
N LEU A 131 7.00 19.89 -8.99
CA LEU A 131 7.64 20.48 -10.17
C LEU A 131 7.47 19.63 -11.41
N TYR A 132 7.31 18.32 -11.24
CA TYR A 132 7.01 17.43 -12.34
C TYR A 132 5.49 17.38 -12.56
N ALA A 133 5.01 18.12 -13.55
CA ALA A 133 3.60 18.11 -13.92
C ALA A 133 3.21 16.73 -14.50
N LEU A 134 2.80 15.81 -13.65
CA LEU A 134 2.35 14.49 -14.06
C LEU A 134 1.18 14.59 -15.05
N SER A 135 1.26 13.90 -16.17
CA SER A 135 0.11 13.71 -17.06
C SER A 135 -1.00 12.98 -16.30
N ARG A 136 -2.25 13.11 -16.78
CA ARG A 136 -3.39 12.42 -16.16
C ARG A 136 -3.15 10.90 -16.06
N LYS A 137 -2.59 10.29 -17.10
CA LYS A 137 -2.25 8.86 -17.09
C LYS A 137 -1.19 8.52 -16.04
N GLN A 138 -0.18 9.37 -15.88
CA GLN A 138 0.85 9.17 -14.85
C GLN A 138 0.27 9.35 -13.44
N GLN A 139 -0.67 10.29 -13.25
CA GLN A 139 -1.40 10.44 -11.98
C GLN A 139 -2.22 9.17 -11.65
N ASP A 140 -2.94 8.62 -12.63
CA ASP A 140 -3.69 7.37 -12.48
C ASP A 140 -2.76 6.20 -12.15
N ILE A 141 -1.60 6.11 -12.79
CA ILE A 141 -0.58 5.08 -12.48
C ILE A 141 -0.04 5.27 -11.07
N MET A 142 0.34 6.50 -10.68
CA MET A 142 0.86 6.80 -9.34
C MET A 142 -0.18 6.50 -8.26
N CYS A 143 -1.45 6.81 -8.50
CA CYS A 143 -2.57 6.50 -7.63
C CYS A 143 -2.62 4.99 -7.29
N ASN A 144 -2.48 4.14 -8.30
CA ASN A 144 -2.52 2.69 -8.15
C ASN A 144 -1.20 2.09 -7.63
N LEU A 145 -0.04 2.71 -7.93
CA LEU A 145 1.28 2.30 -7.41
C LEU A 145 1.36 2.41 -5.88
N CYS A 146 0.55 3.29 -5.27
CA CYS A 146 0.51 3.44 -3.81
C CYS A 146 0.15 2.15 -3.07
N PHE A 147 -0.53 1.21 -3.72
CA PHE A 147 -0.91 -0.05 -3.11
C PHE A 147 0.16 -1.14 -3.22
N LEU A 148 1.19 -0.94 -4.04
CA LEU A 148 2.23 -1.95 -4.18
C LEU A 148 3.05 -2.12 -2.88
N PRO A 149 3.50 -3.36 -2.59
CA PRO A 149 4.42 -3.61 -1.49
C PRO A 149 5.78 -2.96 -1.78
N TYR A 150 6.51 -2.60 -0.74
CA TYR A 150 7.86 -2.03 -0.87
C TYR A 150 8.86 -2.95 -1.57
N THR A 151 8.62 -4.25 -1.55
CA THR A 151 9.42 -5.24 -2.31
C THR A 151 9.15 -5.19 -3.81
N GLY A 152 8.18 -4.40 -4.22
CA GLY A 152 7.79 -4.20 -5.60
C GLY A 152 7.15 -5.40 -6.28
N ILE A 153 6.57 -5.14 -7.44
CA ILE A 153 6.02 -6.16 -8.34
C ILE A 153 6.59 -5.95 -9.75
N SER A 154 6.55 -6.96 -10.60
CA SER A 154 6.99 -6.81 -12.00
C SER A 154 6.19 -5.70 -12.70
N ALA A 155 6.89 -4.79 -13.39
CA ALA A 155 6.27 -3.71 -14.16
C ALA A 155 5.25 -4.25 -15.18
N ARG A 156 5.55 -5.40 -15.82
CA ARG A 156 4.63 -6.04 -16.77
C ARG A 156 3.35 -6.58 -16.10
N ILE A 157 3.48 -7.14 -14.89
CA ILE A 157 2.32 -7.64 -14.14
C ILE A 157 1.44 -6.45 -13.72
N PHE A 158 2.05 -5.38 -13.21
CA PHE A 158 1.32 -4.18 -12.82
C PHE A 158 0.63 -3.51 -14.02
N ALA A 159 1.33 -3.38 -15.16
CA ALA A 159 0.74 -2.87 -16.38
C ALA A 159 -0.46 -3.71 -16.85
N LYS A 160 -0.39 -5.05 -16.73
CA LYS A 160 -1.50 -5.95 -17.04
C LYS A 160 -2.69 -5.72 -16.09
N TRP A 161 -2.44 -5.47 -14.80
CA TRP A 161 -3.51 -5.16 -13.84
C TRP A 161 -4.23 -3.86 -14.15
N LEU A 162 -3.52 -2.88 -14.72
CA LEU A 162 -4.09 -1.59 -15.11
C LEU A 162 -4.53 -1.55 -16.59
N GLU A 163 -4.48 -2.69 -17.29
CA GLU A 163 -4.82 -2.79 -18.71
C GLU A 163 -4.03 -1.78 -19.59
N LEU A 164 -2.79 -1.44 -19.18
CA LEU A 164 -1.95 -0.51 -19.92
C LEU A 164 -1.44 -1.14 -21.22
N PRO A 165 -1.56 -0.43 -22.36
CA PRO A 165 -1.11 -0.96 -23.65
C PRO A 165 0.42 -1.02 -23.77
N THR A 166 1.13 -0.17 -23.04
CA THR A 166 2.61 -0.06 -23.06
C THR A 166 3.16 0.23 -21.67
N LEU A 167 4.48 0.12 -21.52
CA LEU A 167 5.19 0.50 -20.29
C LEU A 167 5.75 1.93 -20.32
N ASN A 168 5.48 2.71 -21.37
CA ASN A 168 6.13 4.01 -21.58
C ASN A 168 5.92 4.94 -20.37
N GLU A 169 4.71 5.13 -19.93
CA GLU A 169 4.38 6.00 -18.78
C GLU A 169 5.06 5.53 -17.48
N ILE A 170 5.21 4.21 -17.28
CA ILE A 170 5.93 3.65 -16.14
C ILE A 170 7.44 3.92 -16.29
N ASN A 171 7.98 3.77 -17.49
CA ASN A 171 9.40 4.05 -17.76
C ASN A 171 9.72 5.53 -17.53
N ASP A 172 8.87 6.44 -17.98
CA ASP A 172 9.02 7.88 -17.72
C ASP A 172 9.07 8.16 -16.21
N LEU A 173 8.19 7.52 -15.43
CA LEU A 173 8.19 7.64 -13.97
C LEU A 173 9.43 7.03 -13.31
N ILE A 174 10.05 6.03 -13.92
CA ILE A 174 11.35 5.47 -13.47
C ILE A 174 12.48 6.45 -13.78
N GLU A 175 12.51 7.01 -14.97
CA GLU A 175 13.54 7.98 -15.40
C GLU A 175 13.53 9.24 -14.53
N THR A 176 12.36 9.73 -14.16
CA THR A 176 12.21 10.86 -13.21
C THR A 176 12.57 10.52 -11.77
N GLY A 177 12.71 9.24 -11.44
CA GLY A 177 13.05 8.78 -10.09
C GLY A 177 11.88 8.61 -9.13
N PHE A 178 10.64 8.86 -9.56
CA PHE A 178 9.46 8.64 -8.72
C PHE A 178 9.18 7.17 -8.50
N VAL A 179 9.41 6.35 -9.50
CA VAL A 179 9.31 4.89 -9.43
C VAL A 179 10.69 4.27 -9.34
N GLN A 180 10.91 3.49 -8.31
CA GLN A 180 12.13 2.70 -8.14
C GLN A 180 12.03 1.41 -8.91
N THR A 181 13.12 0.99 -9.53
CA THR A 181 13.22 -0.31 -10.22
C THR A 181 14.41 -1.11 -9.72
N THR A 182 14.31 -2.42 -9.80
CA THR A 182 15.40 -3.35 -9.50
C THR A 182 15.90 -4.03 -10.77
N THR A 183 17.05 -4.70 -10.69
CA THR A 183 17.62 -5.52 -11.77
C THR A 183 16.66 -6.61 -12.28
N ARG A 184 15.63 -6.97 -11.51
CA ARG A 184 14.58 -7.94 -11.90
C ARG A 184 13.35 -7.26 -12.50
N HIS A 185 13.44 -6.00 -12.90
CA HIS A 185 12.33 -5.19 -13.43
C HIS A 185 11.10 -5.16 -12.51
N THR A 186 11.32 -5.23 -11.20
CA THR A 186 10.26 -4.95 -10.21
C THR A 186 10.21 -3.46 -9.94
N ILE A 187 9.01 -2.93 -9.84
CA ILE A 187 8.74 -1.51 -9.56
C ILE A 187 8.10 -1.34 -8.19
N SER A 188 8.45 -0.27 -7.52
CA SER A 188 7.86 0.16 -6.25
C SER A 188 8.02 1.67 -6.08
N LEU A 189 7.29 2.24 -5.13
CA LEU A 189 7.49 3.63 -4.73
C LEU A 189 8.46 3.71 -3.54
N HIS A 190 9.31 4.73 -3.55
CA HIS A 190 9.99 5.12 -2.32
C HIS A 190 8.95 5.49 -1.24
N PRO A 191 9.12 5.13 0.04
CA PRO A 191 8.12 5.40 1.08
C PRO A 191 7.62 6.85 1.12
N MET A 192 8.51 7.82 0.95
CA MET A 192 8.13 9.24 0.95
C MET A 192 7.31 9.62 -0.31
N ILE A 193 7.65 9.10 -1.47
CA ILE A 193 6.85 9.30 -2.69
C ILE A 193 5.48 8.63 -2.55
N LYS A 194 5.41 7.47 -1.91
CA LYS A 194 4.13 6.81 -1.62
C LYS A 194 3.22 7.68 -0.75
N GLU A 195 3.76 8.29 0.31
CA GLU A 195 3.00 9.20 1.18
C GLU A 195 2.50 10.44 0.42
N ILE A 196 3.37 11.06 -0.40
CA ILE A 196 3.00 12.21 -1.24
C ILE A 196 1.93 11.80 -2.24
N ALA A 197 2.12 10.70 -2.97
CA ALA A 197 1.17 10.23 -3.95
C ALA A 197 -0.19 9.90 -3.33
N LEU A 198 -0.23 9.27 -2.15
CA LEU A 198 -1.48 9.04 -1.40
C LEU A 198 -2.20 10.34 -1.06
N SER A 199 -1.46 11.36 -0.61
CA SER A 199 -2.02 12.67 -0.28
C SER A 199 -2.55 13.42 -1.49
N GLU A 200 -1.80 13.41 -2.60
CA GLU A 200 -2.12 14.16 -3.82
C GLU A 200 -3.20 13.47 -4.67
N THR A 201 -3.13 12.15 -4.82
CA THR A 201 -4.04 11.41 -5.70
C THR A 201 -5.30 10.91 -5.01
N LYS A 202 -5.27 10.78 -3.66
CA LYS A 202 -6.38 10.29 -2.83
C LYS A 202 -7.06 9.07 -3.45
N PRO A 203 -6.36 7.92 -3.49
CA PRO A 203 -6.87 6.73 -4.14
C PRO A 203 -8.23 6.32 -3.59
N SER A 204 -9.21 6.17 -4.46
CA SER A 204 -10.57 5.77 -4.09
C SER A 204 -11.03 4.55 -4.89
N VAL A 205 -12.11 3.92 -4.46
CA VAL A 205 -12.71 2.77 -5.16
C VAL A 205 -13.06 3.15 -6.60
N SER A 206 -13.60 4.35 -6.80
CA SER A 206 -13.96 4.84 -8.12
C SER A 206 -12.73 5.12 -9.00
N SER A 207 -11.69 5.76 -8.45
CA SER A 207 -10.48 6.08 -9.22
C SER A 207 -9.61 4.86 -9.53
N CYS A 208 -9.64 3.82 -8.69
CA CYS A 208 -8.82 2.61 -8.82
C CYS A 208 -9.59 1.40 -9.35
N HIS A 209 -10.76 1.60 -9.96
CA HIS A 209 -11.66 0.52 -10.36
C HIS A 209 -11.01 -0.52 -11.27
N ILE A 210 -10.16 -0.12 -12.23
CA ILE A 210 -9.47 -1.06 -13.14
C ILE A 210 -8.58 -2.02 -12.35
N LEU A 211 -7.83 -1.50 -11.37
CA LEU A 211 -7.00 -2.34 -10.49
C LEU A 211 -7.86 -3.30 -9.68
N LEU A 212 -8.93 -2.80 -9.05
CA LEU A 212 -9.83 -3.62 -8.25
C LEU A 212 -10.47 -4.74 -9.07
N ASP A 213 -11.01 -4.42 -10.25
CA ASP A 213 -11.63 -5.38 -11.15
C ASP A 213 -10.62 -6.46 -11.62
N SER A 214 -9.38 -6.06 -11.91
CA SER A 214 -8.32 -7.00 -12.29
C SER A 214 -7.91 -7.92 -11.13
N LEU A 215 -7.75 -7.38 -9.93
CA LEU A 215 -7.39 -8.17 -8.74
C LEU A 215 -8.54 -9.12 -8.33
N GLN A 216 -9.80 -8.68 -8.44
CA GLN A 216 -10.96 -9.50 -8.21
C GLN A 216 -11.01 -10.70 -9.18
N LYS A 217 -10.78 -10.48 -10.48
CA LYS A 217 -10.67 -11.56 -11.47
C LYS A 217 -9.57 -12.56 -11.12
N ILE A 218 -8.40 -12.06 -10.64
CA ILE A 218 -7.29 -12.91 -10.24
C ILE A 218 -7.64 -13.75 -9.01
N CYS A 219 -8.33 -13.17 -8.01
CA CYS A 219 -8.79 -13.90 -6.84
C CYS A 219 -9.75 -15.06 -7.19
N LEU A 220 -10.48 -14.96 -8.31
CA LEU A 220 -11.36 -16.00 -8.80
C LEU A 220 -10.62 -17.12 -9.58
N MET A 221 -9.38 -16.87 -9.99
CA MET A 221 -8.60 -17.86 -10.75
C MET A 221 -7.77 -18.75 -9.81
N HIS A 222 -7.87 -20.06 -10.01
CA HIS A 222 -7.02 -21.03 -9.29
C HIS A 222 -5.76 -21.35 -10.10
N GLY A 223 -4.62 -21.52 -9.43
CA GLY A 223 -3.41 -22.10 -10.02
C GLY A 223 -2.22 -21.18 -10.28
N MET A 224 -2.02 -20.15 -9.46
CA MET A 224 -0.86 -19.24 -9.57
C MET A 224 0.31 -19.66 -8.66
N GLU A 225 1.55 -19.25 -9.01
CA GLU A 225 2.75 -19.52 -8.21
C GLU A 225 2.73 -18.81 -6.85
N VAL A 226 3.18 -19.48 -5.80
CA VAL A 226 3.15 -19.02 -4.39
C VAL A 226 3.81 -17.65 -4.20
N ALA A 227 4.93 -17.37 -4.89
CA ALA A 227 5.62 -16.07 -4.78
C ALA A 227 4.80 -14.89 -5.32
N TYR A 228 4.01 -15.14 -6.36
CA TYR A 228 3.08 -14.16 -6.91
C TYR A 228 1.92 -13.88 -5.96
N TYR A 229 1.36 -14.92 -5.35
CA TYR A 229 0.31 -14.78 -4.35
C TYR A 229 0.71 -13.88 -3.19
N LYS A 230 1.91 -14.05 -2.62
CA LYS A 230 2.36 -13.22 -1.50
C LYS A 230 2.32 -11.73 -1.83
N LYS A 231 2.78 -11.33 -3.02
CA LYS A 231 2.76 -9.92 -3.46
C LYS A 231 1.35 -9.44 -3.77
N LEU A 232 0.51 -10.31 -4.32
CA LEU A 232 -0.91 -10.05 -4.54
C LEU A 232 -1.61 -9.75 -3.21
N PHE A 233 -1.43 -10.60 -2.19
CA PHE A 233 -2.03 -10.40 -0.87
C PHE A 233 -1.54 -9.13 -0.18
N GLN A 234 -0.26 -8.83 -0.28
CA GLN A 234 0.27 -7.57 0.24
C GLN A 234 -0.36 -6.36 -0.46
N THR A 235 -0.58 -6.43 -1.78
CA THR A 235 -1.26 -5.37 -2.53
C THR A 235 -2.72 -5.25 -2.10
N ILE A 236 -3.45 -6.37 -2.00
CA ILE A 236 -4.84 -6.38 -1.53
C ILE A 236 -4.93 -5.82 -0.11
N GLY A 237 -4.03 -6.23 0.80
CA GLY A 237 -3.98 -5.71 2.17
C GLY A 237 -3.79 -4.19 2.20
N ASN A 238 -2.87 -3.66 1.40
CA ASN A 238 -2.67 -2.22 1.27
C ASN A 238 -3.89 -1.49 0.70
N ILE A 239 -4.58 -2.09 -0.29
CA ILE A 239 -5.83 -1.53 -0.83
C ILE A 239 -6.87 -1.43 0.28
N ILE A 240 -7.12 -2.53 0.97
CA ILE A 240 -8.12 -2.60 2.04
C ILE A 240 -7.86 -1.53 3.12
N GLU A 241 -6.60 -1.30 3.45
CA GLU A 241 -6.18 -0.36 4.49
C GLU A 241 -6.20 1.11 4.03
N LEU A 242 -5.80 1.39 2.78
CA LEU A 242 -5.46 2.75 2.33
C LEU A 242 -6.50 3.38 1.39
N ILE A 243 -7.39 2.59 0.79
CA ILE A 243 -8.33 3.10 -0.23
C ILE A 243 -9.49 3.89 0.40
N GLU A 244 -9.86 5.00 -0.22
CA GLU A 244 -11.07 5.73 0.15
C GLU A 244 -12.32 4.99 -0.38
N LYS A 245 -13.28 4.76 0.50
CA LYS A 245 -14.49 3.97 0.25
C LYS A 245 -15.63 4.86 -0.27
N ASP A 246 -15.40 5.53 -1.41
CA ASP A 246 -16.36 6.42 -2.07
C ASP A 246 -17.51 5.66 -2.75
N ASP A 247 -17.29 4.40 -3.15
CA ASP A 247 -18.27 3.46 -3.71
C ASP A 247 -18.32 2.18 -2.85
N ILE A 248 -19.20 2.19 -1.84
CA ILE A 248 -19.30 1.09 -0.87
C ILE A 248 -19.78 -0.23 -1.52
N PRO A 249 -20.82 -0.26 -2.38
CA PRO A 249 -21.23 -1.48 -3.04
C PRO A 249 -20.10 -2.15 -3.85
N LYS A 250 -19.37 -1.37 -4.64
CA LYS A 250 -18.24 -1.88 -5.41
C LYS A 250 -17.09 -2.36 -4.49
N TYR A 251 -16.86 -1.67 -3.39
CA TYR A 251 -15.86 -2.10 -2.41
C TYR A 251 -16.25 -3.41 -1.73
N LEU A 252 -17.52 -3.61 -1.37
CA LEU A 252 -18.01 -4.86 -0.80
C LEU A 252 -17.89 -6.02 -1.80
N LEU A 253 -18.21 -5.80 -3.07
CA LEU A 253 -18.01 -6.80 -4.12
C LEU A 253 -16.53 -7.19 -4.28
N PHE A 254 -15.62 -6.23 -4.17
CA PHE A 254 -14.18 -6.52 -4.13
C PHE A 254 -13.81 -7.35 -2.91
N LEU A 255 -14.30 -6.98 -1.72
CA LEU A 255 -14.02 -7.71 -0.47
C LEU A 255 -14.56 -9.13 -0.50
N GLU A 256 -15.74 -9.38 -1.06
CA GLU A 256 -16.33 -10.73 -1.19
C GLU A 256 -15.35 -11.72 -1.83
N ASN A 257 -14.59 -11.24 -2.84
CA ASN A 257 -13.64 -12.08 -3.56
C ASN A 257 -12.23 -12.07 -2.92
N ALA A 258 -11.85 -11.01 -2.23
CA ALA A 258 -10.52 -10.84 -1.63
C ALA A 258 -10.43 -11.42 -0.22
N PHE A 259 -11.52 -11.42 0.55
CA PHE A 259 -11.55 -11.81 1.96
C PHE A 259 -11.03 -13.23 2.24
N PRO A 260 -11.39 -14.29 1.48
CA PRO A 260 -10.88 -15.63 1.73
C PRO A 260 -9.35 -15.73 1.67
N TYR A 261 -8.71 -14.87 0.88
CA TYR A 261 -7.25 -14.81 0.79
C TYR A 261 -6.63 -14.06 1.96
N MET A 262 -7.30 -13.03 2.48
CA MET A 262 -6.84 -12.27 3.63
C MET A 262 -6.90 -13.07 4.92
N ASP A 263 -7.92 -13.90 5.08
CA ASP A 263 -8.06 -14.81 6.20
C ASP A 263 -6.86 -15.77 6.31
N ASN A 264 -6.46 -16.40 5.21
CA ASN A 264 -5.31 -17.29 5.14
C ASN A 264 -3.97 -16.64 5.52
N TYR A 265 -3.87 -15.31 5.53
CA TYR A 265 -2.67 -14.53 5.85
C TYR A 265 -2.68 -13.88 7.25
N ASN A 266 -3.61 -14.26 8.14
CA ASN A 266 -3.72 -13.73 9.51
C ASN A 266 -3.86 -12.21 9.62
N HIS A 267 -4.54 -11.56 8.67
CA HIS A 267 -4.85 -10.12 8.75
C HIS A 267 -6.10 -9.80 9.57
N HIS A 268 -6.55 -10.72 10.43
CA HIS A 268 -7.78 -10.65 11.21
C HIS A 268 -8.00 -9.31 11.95
N LYS A 269 -6.93 -8.76 12.55
CA LYS A 269 -7.07 -7.54 13.36
C LYS A 269 -7.48 -6.32 12.53
N GLY A 270 -6.88 -6.17 11.34
CA GLY A 270 -7.24 -5.10 10.41
C GLY A 270 -8.64 -5.28 9.84
N MET A 271 -9.00 -6.51 9.47
CA MET A 271 -10.31 -6.84 8.90
C MET A 271 -11.47 -6.54 9.86
N ASN A 272 -11.34 -6.85 11.14
CA ASN A 272 -12.37 -6.53 12.14
C ASN A 272 -12.68 -5.02 12.19
N GLY A 273 -11.66 -4.17 12.14
CA GLY A 273 -11.84 -2.71 12.11
C GLY A 273 -12.62 -2.25 10.87
N ILE A 274 -12.27 -2.79 9.71
CA ILE A 274 -12.92 -2.48 8.43
C ILE A 274 -14.38 -2.93 8.41
N ILE A 275 -14.67 -4.14 8.88
CA ILE A 275 -16.04 -4.66 8.96
C ILE A 275 -16.90 -3.77 9.89
N GLN A 276 -16.37 -3.33 11.04
CA GLN A 276 -17.06 -2.41 11.94
C GLN A 276 -17.31 -1.05 11.27
N GLU A 277 -16.32 -0.50 10.59
CA GLU A 277 -16.45 0.74 9.82
C GLU A 277 -17.55 0.62 8.76
N LEU A 278 -17.52 -0.43 7.93
CA LEU A 278 -18.51 -0.66 6.88
C LEU A 278 -19.93 -0.85 7.47
N THR A 279 -20.04 -1.64 8.53
CA THR A 279 -21.35 -1.81 9.24
C THR A 279 -21.89 -0.48 9.73
N GLY A 280 -21.02 0.39 10.27
CA GLY A 280 -21.38 1.74 10.67
C GLY A 280 -21.80 2.61 9.50
N LEU A 281 -21.06 2.58 8.38
CA LEU A 281 -21.38 3.34 7.17
C LEU A 281 -22.70 2.92 6.53
N LEU A 282 -22.98 1.61 6.43
CA LEU A 282 -24.25 1.11 5.89
C LEU A 282 -25.45 1.61 6.74
N LYS A 283 -25.31 1.62 8.08
CA LYS A 283 -26.35 2.13 8.98
C LYS A 283 -26.54 3.64 8.87
N THR A 284 -25.44 4.41 8.95
CA THR A 284 -25.52 5.87 9.04
C THR A 284 -25.96 6.53 7.73
N LYS A 285 -25.52 5.98 6.61
CA LYS A 285 -25.88 6.47 5.28
C LYS A 285 -27.18 5.86 4.75
N ASN A 286 -27.74 4.88 5.43
CA ASN A 286 -28.92 4.11 5.02
C ASN A 286 -28.78 3.58 3.57
N ILE A 287 -27.63 3.03 3.28
CA ILE A 287 -27.26 2.45 1.96
C ILE A 287 -26.98 0.95 2.11
N GLY A 288 -26.82 0.27 0.99
CA GLY A 288 -26.56 -1.15 0.93
C GLY A 288 -27.84 -2.00 0.95
N THR A 289 -27.69 -3.20 0.45
CA THR A 289 -28.74 -4.22 0.33
C THR A 289 -28.72 -5.13 1.57
N ASP A 290 -29.71 -6.00 1.67
CA ASP A 290 -29.72 -7.08 2.66
C ASP A 290 -28.57 -8.06 2.42
N SER A 291 -28.19 -8.27 1.17
CA SER A 291 -27.00 -9.06 0.81
C SER A 291 -25.71 -8.44 1.32
N ASP A 292 -25.56 -7.12 1.28
CA ASP A 292 -24.37 -6.42 1.82
C ASP A 292 -24.28 -6.60 3.33
N ARG A 293 -25.40 -6.53 4.02
CA ARG A 293 -25.49 -6.76 5.47
C ARG A 293 -25.17 -8.22 5.83
N ALA A 294 -25.71 -9.15 5.07
CA ALA A 294 -25.44 -10.58 5.21
C ALA A 294 -23.95 -10.90 4.99
N LEU A 295 -23.34 -10.32 3.95
CA LEU A 295 -21.91 -10.49 3.66
C LEU A 295 -21.02 -9.99 4.82
N LEU A 296 -21.34 -8.87 5.44
CA LEU A 296 -20.57 -8.37 6.60
C LEU A 296 -20.71 -9.28 7.82
N LEU A 297 -21.88 -9.92 8.02
CA LEU A 297 -22.07 -10.92 9.07
C LEU A 297 -21.28 -12.19 8.80
N ASP A 298 -21.22 -12.66 7.55
CA ASP A 298 -20.38 -13.78 7.12
C ASP A 298 -18.90 -13.52 7.40
N PHE A 299 -18.40 -12.32 7.06
CA PHE A 299 -17.01 -11.94 7.39
C PHE A 299 -16.76 -11.92 8.91
N GLN A 300 -17.73 -11.45 9.71
CA GLN A 300 -17.63 -11.49 11.17
C GLN A 300 -17.60 -12.93 11.69
N ALA A 301 -18.42 -13.81 11.11
CA ALA A 301 -18.46 -15.22 11.46
C ALA A 301 -17.13 -15.93 11.18
N THR A 302 -16.53 -15.66 10.03
CA THR A 302 -15.22 -16.21 9.64
C THR A 302 -14.11 -15.78 10.59
N LEU A 303 -14.16 -14.55 11.13
CA LEU A 303 -13.16 -14.05 12.08
C LEU A 303 -13.44 -14.41 13.55
N GLU A 304 -14.61 -15.01 13.83
CA GLU A 304 -14.99 -15.37 15.20
C GLU A 304 -14.31 -16.68 15.63
N THR A 305 -13.73 -16.69 16.79
CA THR A 305 -13.01 -17.84 17.34
C THR A 305 -13.92 -18.85 18.05
N LYS A 306 -15.15 -18.43 18.44
CA LYS A 306 -16.11 -19.27 19.16
C LYS A 306 -17.13 -19.84 18.16
N PRO A 307 -17.15 -21.17 17.93
CA PRO A 307 -18.05 -21.77 16.94
C PRO A 307 -19.52 -21.45 17.11
N GLU A 308 -19.99 -21.39 18.37
CA GLU A 308 -21.39 -21.06 18.68
C GLU A 308 -21.78 -19.64 18.24
N LYS A 309 -20.85 -18.68 18.40
CA LYS A 309 -21.05 -17.30 17.95
C LYS A 309 -20.97 -17.19 16.43
N ALA A 310 -20.03 -17.90 15.80
CA ALA A 310 -19.93 -17.97 14.35
C ALA A 310 -21.22 -18.54 13.74
N ILE A 311 -21.74 -19.66 14.27
CA ILE A 311 -23.01 -20.25 13.85
C ILE A 311 -24.18 -19.24 13.97
N LYS A 312 -24.19 -18.47 15.06
CA LYS A 312 -25.24 -17.44 15.23
C LYS A 312 -25.13 -16.37 14.16
N LEU A 313 -23.93 -15.84 13.91
CA LEU A 313 -23.69 -14.80 12.90
C LEU A 313 -24.07 -15.27 11.49
N GLU A 314 -23.74 -16.53 11.12
CA GLU A 314 -24.14 -17.10 9.84
C GLU A 314 -25.67 -17.25 9.71
N LYS A 315 -26.36 -17.65 10.78
CA LYS A 315 -27.83 -17.68 10.80
C LYS A 315 -28.44 -16.29 10.67
N ASP A 316 -27.87 -15.32 11.40
CA ASP A 316 -28.32 -13.94 11.33
C ASP A 316 -28.07 -13.36 9.92
N ALA A 317 -27.00 -13.79 9.23
CA ALA A 317 -26.72 -13.46 7.83
C ALA A 317 -27.79 -14.02 6.86
N LEU A 318 -28.11 -15.31 6.99
CA LEU A 318 -29.17 -15.92 6.18
C LEU A 318 -30.53 -15.24 6.43
N ALA A 319 -30.83 -14.85 7.65
CA ALA A 319 -32.08 -14.17 8.02
C ALA A 319 -32.21 -12.75 7.41
N GLN A 320 -31.11 -12.14 6.98
CA GLN A 320 -31.15 -10.85 6.25
C GLN A 320 -31.69 -11.03 4.81
N ILE A 321 -31.58 -12.22 4.24
CA ILE A 321 -31.90 -12.46 2.83
C ILE A 321 -33.31 -13.05 2.72
N GLU A 322 -34.29 -12.18 2.41
CA GLU A 322 -35.69 -12.62 2.28
C GLU A 322 -35.93 -13.42 1.00
N THR A 323 -35.24 -13.09 -0.09
CA THR A 323 -35.44 -13.70 -1.41
C THR A 323 -34.13 -14.05 -2.07
N ILE A 324 -34.01 -15.30 -2.53
CA ILE A 324 -32.84 -15.73 -3.29
C ILE A 324 -32.98 -15.28 -4.73
N THR A 325 -32.00 -14.56 -5.23
CA THR A 325 -31.90 -14.05 -6.60
C THR A 325 -30.61 -14.54 -7.25
N ALA A 326 -30.48 -14.35 -8.56
CA ALA A 326 -29.21 -14.67 -9.25
C ALA A 326 -28.00 -13.93 -8.65
N ASP A 327 -28.21 -12.70 -8.17
CA ASP A 327 -27.14 -11.84 -7.66
C ASP A 327 -26.65 -12.29 -6.27
N ASN A 328 -27.51 -12.87 -5.42
CA ASN A 328 -27.16 -13.29 -4.06
C ASN A 328 -27.05 -14.82 -3.89
N ALA A 329 -27.37 -15.60 -4.90
CA ALA A 329 -27.35 -17.07 -4.83
C ALA A 329 -26.01 -17.64 -4.39
N ARG A 330 -24.90 -17.02 -4.85
CA ARG A 330 -23.54 -17.42 -4.44
C ARG A 330 -23.30 -17.16 -2.97
N LEU A 331 -23.67 -15.98 -2.46
CA LEU A 331 -23.56 -15.66 -1.05
C LEU A 331 -24.37 -16.64 -0.20
N VAL A 332 -25.63 -16.89 -0.56
CA VAL A 332 -26.48 -17.85 0.15
C VAL A 332 -25.85 -19.26 0.18
N SER A 333 -25.32 -19.70 -0.95
CA SER A 333 -24.61 -21.00 -1.04
C SER A 333 -23.40 -21.04 -0.11
N ASN A 334 -22.62 -19.96 -0.05
CA ASN A 334 -21.45 -19.85 0.84
C ASN A 334 -21.88 -19.89 2.33
N LEU A 335 -22.92 -19.15 2.71
CA LEU A 335 -23.46 -19.14 4.08
C LEU A 335 -23.92 -20.55 4.51
N HIS A 336 -24.59 -21.29 3.64
CA HIS A 336 -24.96 -22.67 3.91
C HIS A 336 -23.73 -23.58 4.05
N ALA A 337 -22.74 -23.45 3.17
CA ALA A 337 -21.50 -24.23 3.24
C ALA A 337 -20.73 -23.97 4.54
N ASN A 338 -20.65 -22.69 4.95
CA ASN A 338 -20.00 -22.29 6.19
C ASN A 338 -20.73 -22.85 7.42
N LEU A 339 -22.07 -22.76 7.46
CA LEU A 339 -22.88 -23.36 8.52
C LEU A 339 -22.70 -24.88 8.60
N GLY A 340 -22.71 -25.57 7.44
CA GLY A 340 -22.45 -27.01 7.41
C GLY A 340 -21.07 -27.37 7.97
N GLY A 341 -20.05 -26.59 7.62
CA GLY A 341 -18.70 -26.72 8.16
C GLY A 341 -18.65 -26.48 9.67
N LEU A 342 -19.22 -25.41 10.16
CA LEU A 342 -19.25 -25.04 11.58
C LEU A 342 -20.00 -26.07 12.41
N TYR A 343 -21.15 -26.58 11.96
CA TYR A 343 -21.89 -27.62 12.64
C TYR A 343 -21.10 -28.93 12.71
N ARG A 344 -20.44 -29.32 11.63
CA ARG A 344 -19.58 -30.51 11.61
C ARG A 344 -18.45 -30.39 12.62
N MET A 345 -17.78 -29.24 12.67
CA MET A 345 -16.69 -28.99 13.61
C MET A 345 -17.17 -28.96 15.08
N ASN A 346 -18.41 -28.55 15.32
CA ASN A 346 -19.01 -28.47 16.65
C ASN A 346 -19.73 -29.78 17.09
N GLY A 347 -19.59 -30.87 16.34
CA GLY A 347 -20.10 -32.20 16.69
C GLY A 347 -21.60 -32.41 16.41
N HIS A 348 -22.18 -31.62 15.49
CA HIS A 348 -23.59 -31.70 15.07
C HIS A 348 -23.72 -32.15 13.60
N PRO A 349 -23.36 -33.42 13.26
CA PRO A 349 -23.33 -33.86 11.85
C PRO A 349 -24.71 -33.87 11.18
N ASP A 350 -25.79 -34.04 11.94
CA ASP A 350 -27.14 -34.04 11.38
C ASP A 350 -27.53 -32.63 10.91
N LEU A 351 -27.27 -31.59 11.70
CA LEU A 351 -27.48 -30.21 11.29
C LEU A 351 -26.57 -29.82 10.14
N ALA A 352 -25.36 -30.37 10.09
CA ALA A 352 -24.44 -30.13 8.97
C ALA A 352 -25.03 -30.62 7.64
N ARG A 353 -25.74 -31.77 7.63
CA ARG A 353 -26.37 -32.32 6.41
C ARG A 353 -27.52 -31.46 5.89
N GLU A 354 -28.23 -30.74 6.76
CA GLU A 354 -29.31 -29.82 6.35
C GLU A 354 -28.80 -28.64 5.52
N HIS A 355 -27.49 -28.32 5.62
CA HIS A 355 -26.85 -27.19 4.97
C HIS A 355 -25.90 -27.60 3.84
N MET A 356 -25.74 -28.87 3.54
CA MET A 356 -24.95 -29.41 2.43
C MET A 356 -25.85 -29.80 1.24
#